data_21fb6a2a83ff7adbfe08551ea2c2ef10
#
_entry.id   21fb6a2a83ff7adbfe08551ea2c2ef10
#
_cell.length_a   1.000
_cell.length_b   1.000
_cell.length_c   1.000
_cell.angle_alpha   90.00
_cell.angle_beta   90.00
_cell.angle_gamma   90.00
#
_symmetry.space_group_name_H-M   'P 1'
#
loop_
_entity.id
_entity.type
_entity.pdbx_description
1 polymer ?
#
loop_
_entity_poly.entity_id
_entity_poly.type
_entity_poly.pdbx_seq_one_letter_code
_entity_poly.pdbx_strand_id
1 'polypeptide(L)'
;MRRPDWRTVALGAALALGVVAALQPETEAERPTYDVVAFVDITGSMNARDYRDASGRPQSRLEAVKTRLSTAVGRLPCGSKMGLGVFTERRVFLLFEPMDICRNYGAIAGAIAGLDWRMGWEGDSRVASAVFAALDMLAPMNADIVFLTDGQEAPPMRTDMPLEYSGDKDKVKGLLVGVGGTELVPIPKHDDFGRETGFYAMEDVPQASRLGPPPTGAENLPGYNARNAPFGEMPAGEEHLTSVRESYLGDLGRMTGLGYARLDQPDALAQAIAANARPRPVPVAVDLSPLPAAAALLALVALYGVPPLARLGRRRAPTHASRSFN
;
A
#
# COMPACT_ATOMS: atom_id res chain seq x y z
N MET A 1 30.52 -2.77 -61.06
CA MET A 1 30.34 -2.51 -59.63
C MET A 1 30.30 -3.85 -58.89
N ARG A 2 31.31 -4.16 -58.02
CA ARG A 2 31.24 -5.39 -57.17
C ARG A 2 30.14 -5.27 -56.16
N ARG A 3 29.24 -6.26 -56.07
CA ARG A 3 28.21 -6.29 -55.04
C ARG A 3 28.90 -6.29 -53.65
N PRO A 4 28.46 -5.41 -52.72
CA PRO A 4 29.07 -5.38 -51.40
C PRO A 4 28.88 -6.76 -50.73
N ASP A 5 29.92 -7.22 -50.03
CA ASP A 5 29.87 -8.45 -49.26
C ASP A 5 28.80 -8.28 -48.15
N TRP A 6 28.00 -9.31 -47.94
CA TRP A 6 26.95 -9.29 -46.94
C TRP A 6 27.45 -8.89 -45.53
N ARG A 7 28.72 -9.23 -45.24
CA ARG A 7 29.37 -8.85 -43.98
C ARG A 7 29.58 -7.33 -43.87
N THR A 8 29.99 -6.69 -44.96
CA THR A 8 30.15 -5.24 -44.99
C THR A 8 28.80 -4.54 -44.80
N VAL A 9 27.72 -5.08 -45.40
CA VAL A 9 26.38 -4.56 -45.23
C VAL A 9 25.91 -4.73 -43.77
N ALA A 10 26.15 -5.89 -43.14
CA ALA A 10 25.77 -6.15 -41.76
C ALA A 10 26.53 -5.26 -40.77
N LEU A 11 27.84 -5.02 -41.00
CA LEU A 11 28.63 -4.10 -40.17
C LEU A 11 28.15 -2.65 -40.33
N GLY A 12 27.85 -2.23 -41.55
CA GLY A 12 27.29 -0.89 -41.83
C GLY A 12 25.94 -0.69 -41.14
N ALA A 13 25.10 -1.72 -41.19
CA ALA A 13 23.80 -1.70 -40.47
C ALA A 13 23.99 -1.65 -38.95
N ALA A 14 24.89 -2.46 -38.38
CA ALA A 14 25.19 -2.44 -36.94
C ALA A 14 25.75 -1.08 -36.50
N LEU A 15 26.61 -0.47 -37.29
CA LEU A 15 27.15 0.87 -37.03
C LEU A 15 26.04 1.92 -37.08
N ALA A 16 25.19 1.91 -38.12
CA ALA A 16 24.08 2.83 -38.25
C ALA A 16 23.09 2.72 -37.06
N LEU A 17 22.76 1.49 -36.65
CA LEU A 17 21.93 1.24 -35.45
C LEU A 17 22.61 1.72 -34.17
N GLY A 18 23.91 1.55 -34.04
CA GLY A 18 24.69 2.09 -32.92
C GLY A 18 24.67 3.62 -32.85
N VAL A 19 24.78 4.27 -34.00
CA VAL A 19 24.66 5.73 -34.09
C VAL A 19 23.25 6.19 -33.71
N VAL A 20 22.20 5.50 -34.20
CA VAL A 20 20.83 5.82 -33.82
C VAL A 20 20.62 5.65 -32.32
N ALA A 21 21.18 4.59 -31.72
CA ALA A 21 21.11 4.39 -30.25
C ALA A 21 21.84 5.52 -29.49
N ALA A 22 22.98 5.98 -30.00
CA ALA A 22 23.76 7.05 -29.38
C ALA A 22 23.09 8.42 -29.45
N LEU A 23 22.15 8.63 -30.41
CA LEU A 23 21.33 9.83 -30.49
C LEU A 23 20.19 9.88 -29.48
N GLN A 24 20.02 8.83 -28.68
CA GLN A 24 19.00 8.71 -27.62
C GLN A 24 17.59 9.12 -28.12
N PRO A 25 17.06 8.41 -29.13
CA PRO A 25 15.72 8.75 -29.62
C PRO A 25 14.69 8.56 -28.52
N GLU A 26 13.91 9.59 -28.26
CA GLU A 26 12.84 9.59 -27.26
C GLU A 26 11.49 9.63 -27.97
N THR A 27 10.48 9.06 -27.31
CA THR A 27 9.08 9.21 -27.70
C THR A 27 8.27 9.57 -26.46
N GLU A 28 7.21 10.34 -26.64
CA GLU A 28 6.27 10.60 -25.56
C GLU A 28 5.31 9.42 -25.43
N ALA A 29 5.21 8.89 -24.23
CA ALA A 29 4.22 7.90 -23.85
C ALA A 29 3.46 8.38 -22.61
N GLU A 30 2.16 8.17 -22.59
CA GLU A 30 1.35 8.43 -21.40
C GLU A 30 1.62 7.33 -20.35
N ARG A 31 2.02 7.76 -19.17
CA ARG A 31 2.17 6.86 -18.01
C ARG A 31 1.12 7.22 -16.97
N PRO A 32 0.34 6.25 -16.48
CA PRO A 32 -0.58 6.49 -15.37
C PRO A 32 0.22 6.84 -14.10
N THR A 33 -0.15 7.93 -13.47
CA THR A 33 0.34 8.35 -12.16
C THR A 33 -0.82 8.49 -11.20
N TYR A 34 -0.55 8.58 -9.91
CA TYR A 34 -1.56 8.58 -8.85
C TYR A 34 -1.24 9.67 -7.83
N ASP A 35 -2.24 10.49 -7.51
CA ASP A 35 -2.15 11.50 -6.46
C ASP A 35 -2.97 11.01 -5.27
N VAL A 36 -2.31 10.52 -4.23
CA VAL A 36 -2.96 9.90 -3.08
C VAL A 36 -2.50 10.51 -1.77
N VAL A 37 -3.37 10.47 -0.75
CA VAL A 37 -3.00 10.74 0.63
C VAL A 37 -3.18 9.47 1.44
N ALA A 38 -2.11 9.02 2.09
CA ALA A 38 -2.15 7.90 3.01
C ALA A 38 -2.47 8.41 4.43
N PHE A 39 -3.61 7.99 4.98
CA PHE A 39 -3.93 8.17 6.39
C PHE A 39 -3.59 6.88 7.13
N VAL A 40 -2.72 6.97 8.12
CA VAL A 40 -2.28 5.85 8.94
C VAL A 40 -2.93 5.94 10.31
N ASP A 41 -3.62 4.87 10.67
CA ASP A 41 -4.13 4.68 12.03
C ASP A 41 -2.96 4.51 13.00
N ILE A 42 -2.94 5.37 14.03
CA ILE A 42 -1.93 5.32 15.10
C ILE A 42 -2.56 5.06 16.47
N THR A 43 -3.80 4.58 16.52
CA THR A 43 -4.48 4.21 17.77
C THR A 43 -3.83 3.01 18.46
N GLY A 44 -4.19 2.77 19.72
CA GLY A 44 -3.56 1.76 20.57
C GLY A 44 -3.56 0.34 19.98
N SER A 45 -4.60 -0.05 19.23
CA SER A 45 -4.69 -1.36 18.58
C SER A 45 -3.62 -1.60 17.52
N MET A 46 -3.07 -0.52 16.93
CA MET A 46 -1.97 -0.60 15.97
C MET A 46 -0.62 -0.96 16.61
N ASN A 47 -0.52 -1.01 17.94
CA ASN A 47 0.63 -1.54 18.67
C ASN A 47 0.60 -3.07 18.80
N ALA A 48 -0.51 -3.75 18.49
CA ALA A 48 -0.62 -5.20 18.49
C ALA A 48 0.44 -5.83 17.57
N ARG A 49 1.02 -6.97 18.00
CA ARG A 49 2.21 -7.59 17.36
C ARG A 49 1.86 -8.89 16.66
N ASP A 50 1.01 -8.81 15.66
CA ASP A 50 0.55 -9.94 14.85
C ASP A 50 1.23 -10.03 13.47
N TYR A 51 2.18 -9.14 13.19
CA TYR A 51 3.08 -9.25 12.05
C TYR A 51 4.46 -9.80 12.46
N ARG A 52 5.25 -10.15 11.46
CA ARG A 52 6.66 -10.52 11.63
C ARG A 52 7.53 -9.72 10.68
N ASP A 53 8.71 -9.32 11.15
CA ASP A 53 9.72 -8.69 10.32
C ASP A 53 10.46 -9.71 9.44
N ALA A 54 11.37 -9.24 8.59
CA ALA A 54 12.17 -10.10 7.70
C ALA A 54 13.05 -11.11 8.45
N SER A 55 13.31 -10.90 9.74
CA SER A 55 14.05 -11.83 10.60
C SER A 55 13.15 -12.78 11.39
N GLY A 56 11.82 -12.71 11.18
CA GLY A 56 10.83 -13.51 11.87
C GLY A 56 10.46 -13.03 13.27
N ARG A 57 10.93 -11.86 13.71
CA ARG A 57 10.61 -11.29 15.03
C ARG A 57 9.21 -10.65 15.00
N PRO A 58 8.45 -10.71 16.12
CA PRO A 58 7.18 -10.01 16.23
C PRO A 58 7.33 -8.52 15.89
N GLN A 59 6.43 -8.00 15.07
CA GLN A 59 6.40 -6.62 14.60
C GLN A 59 5.01 -6.05 14.87
N SER A 60 4.92 -4.80 15.33
CA SER A 60 3.64 -4.12 15.51
C SER A 60 2.99 -3.83 14.15
N ARG A 61 1.66 -3.68 14.16
CA ARG A 61 0.88 -3.30 12.98
C ARG A 61 1.38 -1.97 12.40
N LEU A 62 1.64 -0.98 13.25
CA LEU A 62 2.17 0.33 12.83
C LEU A 62 3.52 0.19 12.11
N GLU A 63 4.46 -0.59 12.67
CA GLU A 63 5.76 -0.82 12.00
C GLU A 63 5.60 -1.60 10.69
N ALA A 64 4.66 -2.53 10.62
CA ALA A 64 4.34 -3.22 9.38
C ALA A 64 3.77 -2.26 8.32
N VAL A 65 2.88 -1.34 8.70
CA VAL A 65 2.37 -0.28 7.83
C VAL A 65 3.52 0.59 7.32
N LYS A 66 4.38 1.09 8.19
CA LYS A 66 5.52 1.95 7.81
C LYS A 66 6.40 1.29 6.76
N THR A 67 6.74 0.02 6.98
CA THR A 67 7.58 -0.75 6.04
C THR A 67 6.89 -0.91 4.67
N ARG A 68 5.61 -1.33 4.66
CA ARG A 68 4.87 -1.62 3.42
C ARG A 68 4.50 -0.35 2.67
N LEU A 69 4.15 0.72 3.38
CA LEU A 69 3.85 2.02 2.77
C LEU A 69 5.10 2.62 2.13
N SER A 70 6.25 2.59 2.80
CA SER A 70 7.53 3.03 2.21
C SER A 70 7.89 2.23 0.95
N THR A 71 7.66 0.91 0.97
CA THR A 71 7.85 0.05 -0.19
C THR A 71 6.90 0.43 -1.33
N ALA A 72 5.63 0.69 -1.03
CA ALA A 72 4.63 1.09 -2.02
C ALA A 72 4.98 2.43 -2.67
N VAL A 73 5.43 3.43 -1.89
CA VAL A 73 5.92 4.71 -2.41
C VAL A 73 7.04 4.51 -3.43
N GLY A 74 8.01 3.63 -3.14
CA GLY A 74 9.12 3.34 -4.06
C GLY A 74 8.71 2.57 -5.33
N ARG A 75 7.51 2.01 -5.38
CA ARG A 75 7.00 1.23 -6.53
C ARG A 75 5.98 1.97 -7.39
N LEU A 76 5.40 3.06 -6.89
CA LEU A 76 4.52 3.90 -7.68
C LEU A 76 5.31 4.59 -8.80
N PRO A 77 4.71 4.82 -9.98
CA PRO A 77 5.37 5.49 -11.09
C PRO A 77 5.83 6.90 -10.71
N CYS A 78 7.02 7.31 -11.18
CA CYS A 78 7.47 8.69 -11.07
C CYS A 78 6.46 9.65 -11.72
N GLY A 79 6.22 10.78 -11.07
CA GLY A 79 5.14 11.71 -11.41
C GLY A 79 3.89 11.49 -10.52
N SER A 80 3.78 10.34 -9.85
CA SER A 80 2.77 10.17 -8.78
C SER A 80 3.11 11.05 -7.58
N LYS A 81 2.08 11.41 -6.80
CA LYS A 81 2.24 12.21 -5.59
C LYS A 81 1.70 11.47 -4.38
N MET A 82 2.41 11.59 -3.27
CA MET A 82 2.01 11.03 -1.98
C MET A 82 1.92 12.14 -0.94
N GLY A 83 0.76 12.26 -0.29
CA GLY A 83 0.57 12.97 0.96
C GLY A 83 0.51 11.99 2.12
N LEU A 84 0.71 12.46 3.33
CA LEU A 84 0.66 11.66 4.55
C LEU A 84 -0.19 12.35 5.59
N GLY A 85 -1.01 11.57 6.25
CA GLY A 85 -1.78 11.97 7.41
C GLY A 85 -1.83 10.86 8.45
N VAL A 86 -2.32 11.18 9.62
CA VAL A 86 -2.57 10.22 10.70
C VAL A 86 -4.03 10.26 11.11
N PHE A 87 -4.51 9.13 11.55
CA PHE A 87 -5.80 8.99 12.21
C PHE A 87 -5.56 8.65 13.69
N THR A 88 -6.22 9.39 14.56
CA THR A 88 -6.31 9.11 15.99
C THR A 88 -7.65 9.61 16.51
N GLU A 89 -8.23 8.90 17.49
CA GLU A 89 -9.54 9.22 18.05
C GLU A 89 -10.69 9.21 17.04
N ARG A 90 -11.08 10.42 16.62
CA ARG A 90 -12.20 10.70 15.67
C ARG A 90 -11.76 11.55 14.50
N ARG A 91 -10.47 11.89 14.44
CA ARG A 91 -9.93 12.93 13.58
C ARG A 91 -8.83 12.41 12.72
N VAL A 92 -8.71 13.03 11.57
CA VAL A 92 -7.55 12.88 10.71
C VAL A 92 -6.75 14.17 10.71
N PHE A 93 -5.45 14.04 10.69
CA PHE A 93 -4.52 15.15 10.61
C PHE A 93 -3.64 14.96 9.40
N LEU A 94 -3.66 15.94 8.50
CA LEU A 94 -2.75 15.95 7.36
C LEU A 94 -1.38 16.43 7.85
N LEU A 95 -0.35 15.62 7.67
CA LEU A 95 1.03 15.99 8.00
C LEU A 95 1.67 16.79 6.86
N PHE A 96 1.41 16.39 5.62
CA PHE A 96 1.77 17.15 4.43
C PHE A 96 0.90 16.77 3.23
N GLU A 97 0.71 17.73 2.34
CA GLU A 97 -0.02 17.58 1.10
C GLU A 97 0.71 16.69 0.08
N PRO A 98 0.01 16.16 -0.94
CA PRO A 98 0.64 15.33 -1.96
C PRO A 98 1.82 16.02 -2.67
N MET A 99 3.01 15.44 -2.53
CA MET A 99 4.24 15.87 -3.19
C MET A 99 4.80 14.76 -4.08
N ASP A 100 5.52 15.13 -5.15
CA ASP A 100 6.11 14.20 -6.10
C ASP A 100 7.03 13.18 -5.41
N ILE A 101 6.74 11.89 -5.61
CA ILE A 101 7.41 10.80 -4.91
C ILE A 101 8.87 10.64 -5.30
N CYS A 102 9.21 10.82 -6.57
CA CYS A 102 10.58 10.62 -7.04
C CYS A 102 11.50 11.77 -6.61
N ARG A 103 10.98 12.99 -6.60
CA ARG A 103 11.74 14.18 -6.16
C ARG A 103 11.89 14.25 -4.65
N ASN A 104 10.91 13.73 -3.89
CA ASN A 104 10.83 13.89 -2.44
C ASN A 104 10.86 12.54 -1.70
N TYR A 105 11.33 11.46 -2.33
CA TYR A 105 11.29 10.12 -1.76
C TYR A 105 11.87 10.07 -0.34
N GLY A 106 13.04 10.66 -0.13
CA GLY A 106 13.71 10.64 1.19
C GLY A 106 12.91 11.36 2.28
N ALA A 107 12.24 12.48 1.94
CA ALA A 107 11.39 13.20 2.88
C ALA A 107 10.12 12.41 3.22
N ILE A 108 9.46 11.84 2.20
CA ILE A 108 8.26 11.01 2.39
C ILE A 108 8.59 9.77 3.21
N ALA A 109 9.64 9.03 2.85
CA ALA A 109 10.07 7.83 3.57
C ALA A 109 10.50 8.15 5.02
N GLY A 110 11.18 9.27 5.22
CA GLY A 110 11.55 9.77 6.55
C GLY A 110 10.33 10.11 7.41
N ALA A 111 9.32 10.77 6.84
CA ALA A 111 8.08 11.08 7.54
C ALA A 111 7.29 9.80 7.90
N ILE A 112 7.19 8.84 6.97
CA ILE A 112 6.56 7.54 7.25
C ILE A 112 7.32 6.80 8.37
N ALA A 113 8.64 6.77 8.33
CA ALA A 113 9.45 6.15 9.37
C ALA A 113 9.28 6.83 10.75
N GLY A 114 9.04 8.15 10.76
CA GLY A 114 8.81 8.95 11.96
C GLY A 114 7.42 8.81 12.58
N LEU A 115 6.47 8.11 11.95
CA LEU A 115 5.15 7.88 12.55
C LEU A 115 5.29 7.12 13.87
N ASP A 116 4.57 7.60 14.87
CA ASP A 116 4.61 7.04 16.22
C ASP A 116 3.22 7.14 16.86
N TRP A 117 2.80 6.09 17.58
CA TRP A 117 1.51 6.07 18.27
C TRP A 117 1.36 7.20 19.31
N ARG A 118 2.49 7.72 19.86
CA ARG A 118 2.51 8.86 20.80
C ARG A 118 2.15 10.19 20.15
N MET A 119 1.99 10.24 18.83
CA MET A 119 1.43 11.41 18.15
C MET A 119 -0.08 11.57 18.43
N GLY A 120 -0.75 10.49 18.87
CA GLY A 120 -2.10 10.50 19.43
C GLY A 120 -2.06 10.49 20.96
N TRP A 121 -3.10 11.04 21.60
CA TRP A 121 -3.16 11.19 23.07
C TRP A 121 -4.45 10.65 23.71
N GLU A 122 -5.39 10.17 22.91
CA GLU A 122 -6.65 9.63 23.43
C GLU A 122 -6.88 8.15 23.05
N GLY A 123 -7.67 7.45 23.89
CA GLY A 123 -7.91 6.03 23.75
C GLY A 123 -9.09 5.65 22.86
N ASP A 124 -9.86 6.62 22.37
CA ASP A 124 -10.99 6.36 21.46
C ASP A 124 -10.46 6.01 20.04
N SER A 125 -11.23 5.22 19.31
CA SER A 125 -11.04 4.97 17.88
C SER A 125 -12.38 5.04 17.16
N ARG A 126 -12.55 6.01 16.27
CA ARG A 126 -13.78 6.26 15.52
C ARG A 126 -13.50 6.22 14.03
N VAL A 127 -13.25 5.02 13.54
CA VAL A 127 -12.76 4.76 12.18
C VAL A 127 -13.69 5.32 11.11
N ALA A 128 -15.01 5.06 11.21
CA ALA A 128 -15.96 5.57 10.22
C ALA A 128 -15.99 7.10 10.17
N SER A 129 -16.03 7.74 11.33
CA SER A 129 -16.01 9.21 11.41
C SER A 129 -14.76 9.80 10.81
N ALA A 130 -13.62 9.15 11.04
CA ALA A 130 -12.34 9.55 10.50
C ALA A 130 -12.27 9.38 8.97
N VAL A 131 -12.78 8.26 8.43
CA VAL A 131 -12.87 8.03 6.99
C VAL A 131 -13.74 9.11 6.34
N PHE A 132 -14.90 9.42 6.90
CA PHE A 132 -15.77 10.48 6.37
C PHE A 132 -15.09 11.85 6.39
N ALA A 133 -14.44 12.20 7.51
CA ALA A 133 -13.68 13.44 7.62
C ALA A 133 -12.49 13.50 6.64
N ALA A 134 -11.82 12.38 6.40
CA ALA A 134 -10.75 12.29 5.41
C ALA A 134 -11.26 12.52 3.98
N LEU A 135 -12.40 11.93 3.63
CA LEU A 135 -13.06 12.15 2.33
C LEU A 135 -13.44 13.61 2.12
N ASP A 136 -14.05 14.24 3.13
CA ASP A 136 -14.41 15.66 3.08
C ASP A 136 -13.17 16.55 2.94
N MET A 137 -12.08 16.23 3.65
CA MET A 137 -10.82 16.95 3.55
C MET A 137 -10.18 16.84 2.16
N LEU A 138 -10.21 15.64 1.56
CA LEU A 138 -9.57 15.39 0.25
C LEU A 138 -10.40 15.88 -0.93
N ALA A 139 -11.70 16.03 -0.77
CA ALA A 139 -12.61 16.44 -1.83
C ALA A 139 -12.18 17.73 -2.58
N PRO A 140 -11.70 18.80 -1.91
CA PRO A 140 -11.17 20.01 -2.59
C PRO A 140 -9.74 19.83 -3.11
N MET A 141 -8.96 18.87 -2.59
CA MET A 141 -7.56 18.67 -2.93
C MET A 141 -7.35 17.90 -4.24
N ASN A 142 -8.43 17.33 -4.78
CA ASN A 142 -8.36 16.44 -5.95
C ASN A 142 -7.31 15.31 -5.78
N ALA A 143 -7.21 14.76 -4.58
CA ALA A 143 -6.37 13.62 -4.23
C ALA A 143 -7.26 12.43 -3.85
N ASP A 144 -6.76 11.22 -4.05
CA ASP A 144 -7.44 9.99 -3.68
C ASP A 144 -6.91 9.49 -2.31
N ILE A 145 -7.66 8.58 -1.66
CA ILE A 145 -7.37 8.15 -0.29
C ILE A 145 -6.75 6.75 -0.25
N VAL A 146 -5.82 6.56 0.69
CA VAL A 146 -5.37 5.24 1.17
C VAL A 146 -5.46 5.26 2.69
N PHE A 147 -6.47 4.60 3.26
CA PHE A 147 -6.71 4.63 4.70
C PHE A 147 -6.33 3.29 5.32
N LEU A 148 -5.28 3.27 6.17
CA LEU A 148 -4.71 2.05 6.73
C LEU A 148 -5.11 1.94 8.21
N THR A 149 -5.93 0.93 8.55
CA THR A 149 -6.49 0.73 9.89
C THR A 149 -6.83 -0.74 10.11
N ASP A 150 -6.95 -1.19 11.35
CA ASP A 150 -7.52 -2.50 11.67
C ASP A 150 -9.06 -2.49 11.70
N GLY A 151 -9.65 -1.31 11.67
CA GLY A 151 -11.10 -1.14 11.69
C GLY A 151 -11.74 -1.28 13.06
N GLN A 152 -10.96 -1.32 14.15
CA GLN A 152 -11.52 -1.43 15.48
C GLN A 152 -12.12 -0.09 15.93
N GLU A 153 -13.44 -0.12 16.20
CA GLU A 153 -14.17 1.00 16.81
C GLU A 153 -14.11 0.88 18.33
N ALA A 154 -13.56 1.89 19.00
CA ALA A 154 -13.48 1.95 20.45
C ALA A 154 -14.02 3.30 20.98
N PRO A 155 -15.07 3.29 21.81
CA PRO A 155 -15.95 2.17 22.14
C PRO A 155 -16.74 1.66 20.93
N PRO A 156 -17.26 0.42 20.98
CA PRO A 156 -18.00 -0.20 19.88
C PRO A 156 -19.14 0.67 19.38
N MET A 157 -19.46 0.53 18.10
CA MET A 157 -20.60 1.24 17.52
C MET A 157 -21.92 0.74 18.07
N ARG A 158 -22.87 1.64 18.19
CA ARG A 158 -24.25 1.30 18.56
C ARG A 158 -24.95 0.68 17.37
N THR A 159 -25.60 -0.45 17.60
CA THR A 159 -26.41 -1.15 16.58
C THR A 159 -27.70 -0.43 16.21
N ASP A 160 -28.22 0.44 17.11
CA ASP A 160 -29.43 1.23 16.92
C ASP A 160 -29.17 2.58 16.21
N MET A 161 -27.93 2.91 15.90
CA MET A 161 -27.55 4.10 15.16
C MET A 161 -26.70 3.69 13.94
N PRO A 162 -27.34 3.34 12.82
CA PRO A 162 -26.60 2.93 11.63
C PRO A 162 -25.74 4.07 11.11
N LEU A 163 -24.56 3.72 10.62
CA LEU A 163 -23.69 4.65 9.93
C LEU A 163 -24.28 4.98 8.56
N GLU A 164 -24.30 6.26 8.22
CA GLU A 164 -24.65 6.74 6.89
C GLU A 164 -23.60 7.74 6.40
N TYR A 165 -23.14 7.54 5.19
CA TYR A 165 -22.29 8.50 4.50
C TYR A 165 -23.16 9.35 3.56
N SER A 166 -23.22 10.64 3.83
CA SER A 166 -24.02 11.60 3.04
C SER A 166 -23.21 12.31 1.95
N GLY A 167 -21.90 12.04 1.85
CA GLY A 167 -21.02 12.67 0.88
C GLY A 167 -21.12 12.03 -0.52
N ASP A 168 -20.43 12.67 -1.49
CA ASP A 168 -20.36 12.18 -2.86
C ASP A 168 -19.33 11.06 -2.96
N LYS A 169 -19.79 9.83 -3.26
CA LYS A 169 -18.95 8.61 -3.40
C LYS A 169 -18.01 8.64 -4.60
N ASP A 170 -18.24 9.53 -5.55
CA ASP A 170 -17.44 9.61 -6.78
C ASP A 170 -16.37 10.69 -6.72
N LYS A 171 -16.43 11.55 -5.71
CA LYS A 171 -15.51 12.69 -5.61
C LYS A 171 -14.10 12.32 -5.18
N VAL A 172 -13.94 11.38 -4.27
CA VAL A 172 -12.64 10.83 -3.83
C VAL A 172 -12.67 9.32 -4.07
N LYS A 173 -11.65 8.81 -4.75
CA LYS A 173 -11.45 7.38 -4.96
C LYS A 173 -10.33 6.86 -4.05
N GLY A 174 -10.05 5.59 -4.12
CA GLY A 174 -9.00 4.96 -3.32
C GLY A 174 -9.50 3.75 -2.57
N LEU A 175 -8.85 3.43 -1.46
CA LEU A 175 -9.12 2.19 -0.76
C LEU A 175 -8.92 2.30 0.76
N LEU A 176 -9.64 1.45 1.48
CA LEU A 176 -9.39 1.09 2.87
C LEU A 176 -8.46 -0.11 2.89
N VAL A 177 -7.44 -0.05 3.73
CA VAL A 177 -6.44 -1.12 3.87
C VAL A 177 -6.57 -1.73 5.27
N GLY A 178 -7.04 -2.97 5.32
CA GLY A 178 -7.15 -3.73 6.57
C GLY A 178 -5.80 -4.18 7.09
N VAL A 179 -5.48 -3.78 8.31
CA VAL A 179 -4.20 -4.04 8.98
C VAL A 179 -4.42 -4.98 10.15
N GLY A 180 -3.63 -6.06 10.23
CA GLY A 180 -3.69 -7.03 11.32
C GLY A 180 -4.11 -8.43 10.88
N GLY A 181 -3.91 -9.41 11.78
CA GLY A 181 -4.39 -10.77 11.63
C GLY A 181 -5.89 -10.89 11.90
N THR A 182 -6.46 -12.06 11.55
CA THR A 182 -7.86 -12.40 11.83
C THR A 182 -8.07 -12.97 13.24
N GLU A 183 -6.98 -13.42 13.86
CA GLU A 183 -7.01 -13.91 15.25
C GLU A 183 -6.99 -12.76 16.23
N LEU A 184 -7.73 -12.90 17.33
CA LEU A 184 -7.74 -11.93 18.41
C LEU A 184 -6.39 -11.94 19.15
N VAL A 185 -5.77 -10.78 19.25
CA VAL A 185 -4.49 -10.58 19.94
C VAL A 185 -4.60 -9.47 20.97
N PRO A 186 -3.83 -9.53 22.07
CA PRO A 186 -3.86 -8.51 23.12
C PRO A 186 -3.22 -7.20 22.62
N ILE A 187 -3.77 -6.08 23.08
CA ILE A 187 -3.27 -4.73 22.78
C ILE A 187 -2.26 -4.33 23.88
N PRO A 188 -1.01 -4.00 23.55
CA PRO A 188 -0.02 -3.52 24.52
C PRO A 188 -0.48 -2.21 25.18
N LYS A 189 -0.34 -2.14 26.52
CA LYS A 189 -0.63 -0.97 27.33
C LYS A 189 0.66 -0.25 27.70
N HIS A 190 0.67 1.08 27.55
CA HIS A 190 1.83 1.89 27.84
C HIS A 190 1.51 2.91 28.93
N ASP A 191 2.52 3.30 29.70
CA ASP A 191 2.43 4.43 30.63
C ASP A 191 2.65 5.80 29.93
N ASP A 192 2.50 6.86 30.69
CA ASP A 192 2.67 8.24 30.18
C ASP A 192 4.09 8.53 29.63
N PHE A 193 5.06 7.67 29.93
CA PHE A 193 6.43 7.76 29.42
C PHE A 193 6.66 6.86 28.19
N GLY A 194 5.61 6.17 27.71
CA GLY A 194 5.67 5.27 26.57
C GLY A 194 6.30 3.90 26.88
N ARG A 195 6.44 3.53 28.16
CA ARG A 195 6.95 2.23 28.55
C ARG A 195 5.79 1.22 28.59
N GLU A 196 6.00 0.05 27.99
CA GLU A 196 5.03 -1.04 28.04
C GLU A 196 4.86 -1.56 29.48
N THR A 197 3.63 -1.57 29.96
CA THR A 197 3.26 -1.99 31.31
C THR A 197 2.47 -3.29 31.34
N GLY A 198 2.22 -3.91 30.18
CA GLY A 198 1.45 -5.11 30.00
C GLY A 198 0.48 -4.99 28.85
N PHE A 199 -0.72 -5.56 29.01
CA PHE A 199 -1.78 -5.52 28.01
C PHE A 199 -3.05 -4.91 28.61
N TYR A 200 -3.91 -4.35 27.75
CA TYR A 200 -5.23 -3.92 28.18
C TYR A 200 -6.04 -5.12 28.69
N ALA A 201 -6.72 -4.93 29.82
CA ALA A 201 -7.68 -5.87 30.38
C ALA A 201 -9.11 -5.39 30.03
N MET A 202 -10.09 -6.26 30.27
CA MET A 202 -11.50 -5.98 29.96
C MET A 202 -12.01 -4.69 30.65
N GLU A 203 -11.55 -4.44 31.88
CA GLU A 203 -11.90 -3.27 32.67
C GLU A 203 -11.24 -1.97 32.18
N ASP A 204 -10.16 -2.06 31.42
CA ASP A 204 -9.44 -0.89 30.92
C ASP A 204 -10.13 -0.24 29.70
N VAL A 205 -10.96 -1.02 28.98
CA VAL A 205 -11.55 -0.59 27.70
C VAL A 205 -13.08 -0.61 27.77
N PRO A 206 -13.78 0.44 27.30
CA PRO A 206 -15.25 0.43 27.23
C PRO A 206 -15.75 -0.69 26.32
N GLN A 207 -16.58 -1.59 26.88
CA GLN A 207 -17.17 -2.73 26.17
C GLN A 207 -18.48 -2.39 25.45
N ALA A 208 -18.98 -1.17 25.60
CA ALA A 208 -20.21 -0.68 24.94
C ALA A 208 -20.06 0.80 24.54
N SER A 209 -20.77 1.18 23.49
CA SER A 209 -20.78 2.59 23.06
C SER A 209 -21.44 3.47 24.11
N ARG A 210 -20.77 4.60 24.44
CA ARG A 210 -21.27 5.64 25.34
C ARG A 210 -21.81 6.87 24.60
N LEU A 211 -21.85 6.83 23.26
CA LEU A 211 -22.35 7.93 22.45
C LEU A 211 -23.89 7.90 22.36
N GLY A 212 -24.48 9.07 22.51
CA GLY A 212 -25.91 9.27 22.44
C GLY A 212 -26.59 9.15 23.81
N PRO A 213 -27.91 9.45 23.88
CA PRO A 213 -28.69 9.34 25.11
C PRO A 213 -28.81 7.88 25.53
N PRO A 214 -28.93 7.60 26.85
CA PRO A 214 -29.23 6.27 27.32
C PRO A 214 -30.51 5.72 26.70
N PRO A 215 -30.62 4.41 26.47
CA PRO A 215 -31.85 3.78 26.04
C PRO A 215 -32.94 4.02 27.07
N THR A 216 -34.20 4.09 26.60
CA THR A 216 -35.37 4.25 27.49
C THR A 216 -35.39 3.10 28.50
N GLY A 217 -35.48 3.41 29.78
CA GLY A 217 -35.50 2.43 30.86
C GLY A 217 -34.11 1.97 31.34
N ALA A 218 -33.04 2.57 30.84
CA ALA A 218 -31.68 2.26 31.26
C ALA A 218 -31.45 2.43 32.75
N GLU A 219 -32.16 3.34 33.40
CA GLU A 219 -32.16 3.60 34.84
C GLU A 219 -32.58 2.38 35.68
N ASN A 220 -33.28 1.45 35.07
CA ASN A 220 -33.78 0.22 35.73
C ASN A 220 -32.83 -0.97 35.52
N LEU A 221 -31.71 -0.79 34.77
CA LEU A 221 -30.76 -1.85 34.50
C LEU A 221 -29.79 -2.01 35.68
N PRO A 222 -29.44 -3.26 36.07
CA PRO A 222 -28.38 -3.50 37.05
C PRO A 222 -27.09 -2.78 36.65
N GLY A 223 -26.38 -2.19 37.59
CA GLY A 223 -25.12 -1.48 37.33
C GLY A 223 -25.26 -0.11 36.66
N TYR A 224 -26.48 0.40 36.45
CA TYR A 224 -26.70 1.74 35.89
C TYR A 224 -25.96 2.81 36.70
N ASN A 225 -25.17 3.62 36.00
CA ASN A 225 -24.50 4.79 36.55
C ASN A 225 -24.54 5.92 35.55
N ALA A 226 -25.30 6.99 35.89
CA ALA A 226 -25.51 8.14 34.99
C ALA A 226 -24.23 8.89 34.62
N ARG A 227 -23.12 8.74 35.40
CA ARG A 227 -21.81 9.35 35.11
C ARG A 227 -20.94 8.49 34.23
N ASN A 228 -21.01 7.18 34.42
CA ASN A 228 -20.04 6.24 33.87
C ASN A 228 -20.73 5.19 33.00
N ALA A 229 -21.66 5.56 32.11
CA ALA A 229 -22.18 4.55 31.18
C ALA A 229 -21.04 3.56 30.77
N PRO A 230 -21.27 2.29 30.76
CA PRO A 230 -22.39 1.61 30.13
C PRO A 230 -23.59 1.49 31.07
N PHE A 231 -24.76 1.41 30.45
CA PHE A 231 -26.06 1.29 31.13
C PHE A 231 -26.29 -0.21 31.42
N GLY A 232 -26.23 -0.59 32.69
CA GLY A 232 -26.41 -1.97 33.10
C GLY A 232 -25.13 -2.79 33.29
N GLU A 233 -25.26 -4.10 33.45
CA GLU A 233 -24.12 -5.01 33.47
C GLU A 233 -23.43 -4.99 32.11
N MET A 234 -22.08 -4.85 32.13
CA MET A 234 -21.31 -4.93 30.91
C MET A 234 -21.36 -6.34 30.35
N PRO A 235 -21.80 -6.53 29.09
CA PRO A 235 -21.64 -7.82 28.44
C PRO A 235 -20.16 -8.18 28.43
N ALA A 236 -19.85 -9.47 28.58
CA ALA A 236 -18.49 -9.95 28.35
C ALA A 236 -18.11 -9.61 26.89
N GLY A 237 -17.20 -8.66 26.72
CA GLY A 237 -16.76 -8.19 25.42
C GLY A 237 -15.28 -8.50 25.18
N GLU A 238 -14.85 -8.34 23.96
CA GLU A 238 -13.48 -8.62 23.51
C GLU A 238 -12.74 -7.33 23.13
N GLU A 239 -13.23 -6.16 23.55
CA GLU A 239 -12.72 -4.87 23.11
C GLU A 239 -11.29 -4.54 23.60
N HIS A 240 -10.81 -5.30 24.59
CA HIS A 240 -9.41 -5.28 25.04
C HIS A 240 -8.47 -6.10 24.14
N LEU A 241 -9.05 -6.88 23.20
CA LEU A 241 -8.36 -7.65 22.17
C LEU A 241 -8.64 -7.01 20.82
N THR A 242 -7.77 -7.26 19.85
CA THR A 242 -7.94 -6.73 18.49
C THR A 242 -7.66 -7.76 17.43
N SER A 243 -8.42 -7.68 16.34
CA SER A 243 -8.15 -8.34 15.06
C SER A 243 -8.60 -7.41 13.94
N VAL A 244 -8.17 -7.64 12.71
CA VAL A 244 -8.66 -6.86 11.58
C VAL A 244 -10.16 -7.08 11.39
N ARG A 245 -10.93 -6.02 11.27
CA ARG A 245 -12.39 -6.03 11.09
C ARG A 245 -12.75 -6.00 9.59
N GLU A 246 -12.41 -7.06 8.85
CA GLU A 246 -12.53 -7.11 7.38
C GLU A 246 -13.94 -6.86 6.88
N SER A 247 -14.94 -7.52 7.45
CA SER A 247 -16.35 -7.34 7.07
C SER A 247 -16.78 -5.88 7.21
N TYR A 248 -16.44 -5.29 8.36
CA TYR A 248 -16.77 -3.89 8.65
C TYR A 248 -16.07 -2.92 7.68
N LEU A 249 -14.77 -3.10 7.42
CA LEU A 249 -14.05 -2.27 6.47
C LEU A 249 -14.57 -2.44 5.03
N GLY A 250 -14.96 -3.65 4.66
CA GLY A 250 -15.62 -3.91 3.39
C GLY A 250 -16.97 -3.21 3.25
N ASP A 251 -17.80 -3.18 4.33
CA ASP A 251 -19.07 -2.48 4.38
C ASP A 251 -18.86 -0.96 4.29
N LEU A 252 -17.91 -0.44 5.04
CA LEU A 252 -17.55 0.97 5.02
C LEU A 252 -17.01 1.39 3.63
N GLY A 253 -16.23 0.54 2.99
CA GLY A 253 -15.78 0.75 1.61
C GLY A 253 -16.94 0.86 0.63
N ARG A 254 -17.90 -0.09 0.69
CA ARG A 254 -19.11 -0.04 -0.14
C ARG A 254 -19.96 1.20 0.14
N MET A 255 -20.06 1.59 1.40
CA MET A 255 -20.81 2.77 1.81
C MET A 255 -20.20 4.05 1.24
N THR A 256 -18.88 4.15 1.19
CA THR A 256 -18.15 5.36 0.78
C THR A 256 -17.69 5.35 -0.67
N GLY A 257 -17.86 4.24 -1.40
CA GLY A 257 -17.37 4.09 -2.77
C GLY A 257 -15.87 3.79 -2.87
N LEU A 258 -15.25 3.35 -1.76
CA LEU A 258 -13.84 2.97 -1.69
C LEU A 258 -13.64 1.46 -1.89
N GLY A 259 -12.50 1.09 -2.46
CA GLY A 259 -12.05 -0.30 -2.49
C GLY A 259 -11.63 -0.80 -1.10
N TYR A 260 -11.38 -2.11 -1.02
CA TYR A 260 -10.83 -2.74 0.18
C TYR A 260 -9.67 -3.67 -0.22
N ALA A 261 -8.61 -3.64 0.55
CA ALA A 261 -7.49 -4.57 0.42
C ALA A 261 -6.90 -4.90 1.80
N ARG A 262 -6.23 -6.05 1.92
CA ARG A 262 -5.45 -6.38 3.12
C ARG A 262 -4.00 -5.99 2.98
N LEU A 263 -3.37 -5.66 4.10
CA LEU A 263 -1.95 -5.37 4.19
C LEU A 263 -1.14 -6.69 4.38
N ASP A 264 -1.29 -7.65 3.48
CA ASP A 264 -0.65 -8.97 3.63
C ASP A 264 0.75 -9.01 3.03
N GLN A 265 0.88 -8.70 1.75
CA GLN A 265 2.13 -8.80 1.02
C GLN A 265 2.85 -7.44 0.95
N PRO A 266 4.18 -7.40 1.10
CA PRO A 266 4.94 -6.14 1.02
C PRO A 266 4.71 -5.35 -0.28
N ASP A 267 4.46 -6.08 -1.36
CA ASP A 267 4.40 -5.52 -2.72
C ASP A 267 2.97 -5.24 -3.20
N ALA A 268 1.96 -5.78 -2.51
CA ALA A 268 0.57 -5.71 -2.94
C ALA A 268 -0.02 -4.29 -2.79
N LEU A 269 0.47 -3.49 -1.85
CA LEU A 269 -0.11 -2.17 -1.57
C LEU A 269 -0.02 -1.21 -2.76
N ALA A 270 1.10 -1.17 -3.47
CA ALA A 270 1.24 -0.33 -4.66
C ALA A 270 0.26 -0.75 -5.78
N GLN A 271 0.06 -2.05 -5.97
CA GLN A 271 -0.90 -2.58 -6.94
C GLN A 271 -2.34 -2.26 -6.52
N ALA A 272 -2.66 -2.40 -5.23
CA ALA A 272 -3.98 -2.06 -4.69
C ALA A 272 -4.27 -0.56 -4.86
N ILE A 273 -3.30 0.31 -4.65
CA ILE A 273 -3.42 1.76 -4.92
C ILE A 273 -3.72 1.97 -6.41
N ALA A 274 -2.93 1.39 -7.30
CA ALA A 274 -3.10 1.55 -8.74
C ALA A 274 -4.45 1.01 -9.26
N ALA A 275 -5.03 0.00 -8.61
CA ALA A 275 -6.31 -0.58 -8.97
C ALA A 275 -7.52 0.26 -8.49
N ASN A 276 -7.36 1.07 -7.45
CA ASN A 276 -8.47 1.76 -6.79
C ASN A 276 -8.40 3.29 -6.88
N ALA A 277 -7.20 3.88 -7.04
CA ALA A 277 -7.03 5.31 -7.24
C ALA A 277 -7.23 5.70 -8.72
N ARG A 278 -7.61 6.97 -8.96
CA ARG A 278 -7.77 7.50 -10.30
C ARG A 278 -6.42 7.65 -11.01
N PRO A 279 -6.25 7.01 -12.17
CA PRO A 279 -5.06 7.24 -12.96
C PRO A 279 -5.04 8.66 -13.53
N ARG A 280 -3.92 9.34 -13.44
CA ARG A 280 -3.66 10.66 -14.01
C ARG A 280 -2.54 10.53 -15.01
N PRO A 281 -2.84 10.38 -16.30
CA PRO A 281 -1.81 10.20 -17.31
C PRO A 281 -0.95 11.45 -17.40
N VAL A 282 0.37 11.25 -17.36
CA VAL A 282 1.35 12.31 -17.63
C VAL A 282 2.22 11.88 -18.79
N PRO A 283 2.54 12.80 -19.71
CA PRO A 283 3.50 12.53 -20.78
C PRO A 283 4.89 12.33 -20.16
N VAL A 284 5.52 11.22 -20.51
CA VAL A 284 6.88 10.87 -20.06
C VAL A 284 7.70 10.56 -21.30
N ALA A 285 8.88 11.16 -21.41
CA ALA A 285 9.84 10.79 -22.43
C ALA A 285 10.34 9.36 -22.16
N VAL A 286 10.13 8.49 -23.11
CA VAL A 286 10.60 7.10 -23.09
C VAL A 286 11.79 7.00 -24.01
N ASP A 287 12.95 6.60 -23.45
CA ASP A 287 14.17 6.35 -24.20
C ASP A 287 14.01 5.07 -25.05
N LEU A 288 14.10 5.23 -26.36
CA LEU A 288 14.06 4.13 -27.33
C LEU A 288 15.46 3.61 -27.68
N SER A 289 16.55 4.17 -27.17
CA SER A 289 17.92 3.78 -27.47
C SER A 289 18.23 2.28 -27.22
N PRO A 290 17.61 1.58 -26.24
CA PRO A 290 17.84 0.14 -26.06
C PRO A 290 17.43 -0.72 -27.26
N LEU A 291 16.43 -0.29 -28.05
CA LEU A 291 15.94 -1.06 -29.20
C LEU A 291 16.98 -1.13 -30.33
N PRO A 292 17.48 0.01 -30.88
CA PRO A 292 18.52 -0.02 -31.89
C PRO A 292 19.85 -0.58 -31.34
N ALA A 293 20.18 -0.37 -30.08
CA ALA A 293 21.36 -0.96 -29.46
C ALA A 293 21.29 -2.49 -29.42
N ALA A 294 20.15 -3.07 -29.02
CA ALA A 294 19.93 -4.52 -29.02
C ALA A 294 19.97 -5.09 -30.44
N ALA A 295 19.38 -4.40 -31.43
CA ALA A 295 19.43 -4.81 -32.82
C ALA A 295 20.85 -4.79 -33.37
N ALA A 296 21.67 -3.77 -33.04
CA ALA A 296 23.09 -3.71 -33.41
C ALA A 296 23.87 -4.87 -32.80
N LEU A 297 23.67 -5.16 -31.51
CA LEU A 297 24.29 -6.26 -30.82
C LEU A 297 23.93 -7.61 -31.45
N LEU A 298 22.67 -7.86 -31.74
CA LEU A 298 22.20 -9.09 -32.40
C LEU A 298 22.85 -9.25 -33.78
N ALA A 299 22.98 -8.18 -34.58
CA ALA A 299 23.66 -8.22 -35.87
C ALA A 299 25.11 -8.59 -35.71
N LEU A 300 25.81 -8.07 -34.71
CA LEU A 300 27.21 -8.43 -34.42
C LEU A 300 27.37 -9.89 -33.94
N VAL A 301 26.46 -10.34 -33.05
CA VAL A 301 26.45 -11.74 -32.59
C VAL A 301 26.18 -12.70 -33.73
N ALA A 302 25.27 -12.37 -34.65
CA ALA A 302 24.99 -13.18 -35.83
C ALA A 302 26.22 -13.24 -36.78
N LEU A 303 26.90 -12.11 -36.94
CA LEU A 303 28.06 -12.01 -37.83
C LEU A 303 29.28 -12.78 -37.30
N TYR A 304 29.54 -12.72 -36.00
CA TYR A 304 30.77 -13.28 -35.39
C TYR A 304 30.53 -14.54 -34.59
N GLY A 305 29.33 -14.76 -34.01
CA GLY A 305 29.04 -15.92 -33.19
C GLY A 305 28.56 -17.14 -33.97
N VAL A 306 27.71 -16.95 -35.00
CA VAL A 306 27.12 -18.08 -35.76
C VAL A 306 28.19 -18.86 -36.58
N PRO A 307 29.11 -18.22 -37.31
CA PRO A 307 30.09 -18.96 -38.11
C PRO A 307 30.99 -19.94 -37.32
N PRO A 308 31.54 -19.60 -36.14
CA PRO A 308 32.34 -20.55 -35.37
C PRO A 308 31.53 -21.70 -34.80
N LEU A 309 30.26 -21.45 -34.38
CA LEU A 309 29.36 -22.49 -33.85
C LEU A 309 29.01 -23.51 -34.96
N ALA A 310 28.72 -23.04 -36.17
CA ALA A 310 28.47 -23.92 -37.32
C ALA A 310 29.70 -24.79 -37.70
N ARG A 311 30.91 -24.28 -37.51
CA ARG A 311 32.15 -25.06 -37.73
C ARG A 311 32.38 -26.11 -36.64
N LEU A 312 32.02 -25.83 -35.40
CA LEU A 312 32.10 -26.78 -34.29
C LEU A 312 31.08 -27.91 -34.42
N GLY A 313 29.87 -27.63 -34.89
CA GLY A 313 28.86 -28.66 -35.16
C GLY A 313 29.21 -29.61 -36.28
N ARG A 314 29.88 -29.12 -37.35
CA ARG A 314 30.35 -29.96 -38.44
C ARG A 314 31.52 -30.90 -38.09
N ARG A 315 32.31 -30.59 -37.08
CA ARG A 315 33.43 -31.43 -36.59
C ARG A 315 32.95 -32.62 -35.74
N ARG A 316 31.69 -32.68 -35.35
CA ARG A 316 31.13 -33.75 -34.52
C ARG A 316 30.31 -34.78 -35.29
N ALA A 317 30.20 -34.68 -36.62
CA ALA A 317 29.54 -35.74 -37.42
C ALA A 317 30.49 -36.94 -37.57
N PRO A 318 30.18 -38.12 -37.01
CA PRO A 318 31.01 -39.29 -37.15
C PRO A 318 30.93 -39.77 -38.59
N THR A 319 32.11 -39.92 -39.26
CA THR A 319 32.25 -40.63 -40.54
C THR A 319 31.98 -42.12 -40.29
N HIS A 320 30.80 -42.61 -40.62
CA HIS A 320 30.55 -44.02 -40.73
C HIS A 320 31.33 -44.57 -41.96
N ALA A 321 32.53 -45.12 -41.70
CA ALA A 321 33.24 -45.92 -42.67
C ALA A 321 32.54 -47.29 -42.78
N SER A 322 31.82 -47.53 -43.86
CA SER A 322 31.37 -48.87 -44.24
C SER A 322 32.57 -49.69 -44.67
N ARG A 323 33.01 -50.63 -43.85
CA ARG A 323 33.90 -51.72 -44.27
C ARG A 323 33.03 -52.81 -44.91
N SER A 324 33.05 -52.94 -46.22
CA SER A 324 32.67 -54.14 -46.94
C SER A 324 33.74 -55.19 -46.76
N PHE A 325 33.40 -56.35 -46.20
CA PHE A 325 34.20 -57.57 -46.28
C PHE A 325 33.72 -58.40 -47.46
N ASN A 326 34.64 -58.77 -48.34
CA ASN A 326 34.58 -59.93 -49.19
C ASN A 326 35.13 -61.12 -48.42
#